data_c508b552bcf4de915cd7b4896608a883
#
_entry.id   c508b552bcf4de915cd7b4896608a883
#
_cell.length_a   1.000
_cell.length_b   1.000
_cell.length_c   1.000
_cell.angle_alpha   90.00
_cell.angle_beta   90.00
_cell.angle_gamma   90.00
#
_symmetry.space_group_name_H-M   'P 1'
#
loop_
_entity.id
_entity.type
_entity.pdbx_description
1 polymer ?
#
loop_
_entity_poly.entity_id
_entity_poly.type
_entity_poly.pdbx_seq_one_letter_code
_entity_poly.pdbx_strand_id
1 'polypeptide(L)'
;MGRKKQFAVLGLGRFGISAALALEEMGYEVLGVDMDAGRLAEYSDSLSQVVAFDMRDARAMDQAGIGEFDTVIISSKNLEANLMAVMLCKERNVPEIVVKAIDERHAEMARRLGATKVVFSERDMARRTVMHLVSDNAVDYIDLAGSIKIINVDVPQYLQGKNLIEADLRRRFNVSVIAIRHEGETQVNPDPNYRFAPGDDIFLIGTEGALAEFERSL
;
A
#
# COMPACT_ATOMS: atom_id res chain seq x y z
N MET A 1 26.64 9.33 -2.14
CA MET A 1 25.33 8.93 -2.66
C MET A 1 25.18 7.45 -2.33
N GLY A 2 24.15 7.04 -1.56
CA GLY A 2 23.89 5.63 -1.31
C GLY A 2 23.50 4.92 -2.61
N ARG A 3 23.85 3.63 -2.74
CA ARG A 3 23.39 2.75 -3.82
C ARG A 3 21.84 2.79 -3.85
N LYS A 4 21.23 3.01 -5.02
CA LYS A 4 19.76 2.86 -5.19
C LYS A 4 19.38 1.42 -4.90
N LYS A 5 18.24 1.21 -4.24
CA LYS A 5 17.66 -0.13 -4.04
C LYS A 5 17.34 -0.75 -5.39
N GLN A 6 17.61 -2.04 -5.53
CA GLN A 6 17.29 -2.86 -6.71
C GLN A 6 16.16 -3.82 -6.40
N PHE A 7 15.23 -3.94 -7.33
CA PHE A 7 14.02 -4.73 -7.18
C PHE A 7 13.92 -5.80 -8.25
N ALA A 8 13.47 -7.01 -7.85
CA ALA A 8 13.04 -8.02 -8.79
C ALA A 8 11.57 -8.39 -8.53
N VAL A 9 10.81 -8.60 -9.62
CA VAL A 9 9.40 -9.00 -9.54
C VAL A 9 9.24 -10.34 -10.26
N LEU A 10 8.97 -11.39 -9.50
CA LEU A 10 8.77 -12.75 -9.99
C LEU A 10 7.27 -13.01 -10.17
N GLY A 11 6.85 -13.12 -11.44
CA GLY A 11 5.47 -13.25 -11.88
C GLY A 11 4.86 -11.89 -12.24
N LEU A 12 4.78 -11.60 -13.54
CA LEU A 12 4.23 -10.36 -14.10
C LEU A 12 2.72 -10.49 -14.39
N GLY A 13 1.97 -11.11 -13.46
CA GLY A 13 0.52 -11.02 -13.45
C GLY A 13 0.06 -9.60 -13.11
N ARG A 14 -1.27 -9.36 -13.04
CA ARG A 14 -1.84 -8.01 -12.80
C ARG A 14 -1.20 -7.26 -11.62
N PHE A 15 -0.98 -7.92 -10.49
CA PHE A 15 -0.34 -7.29 -9.34
C PHE A 15 1.16 -7.06 -9.58
N GLY A 16 1.87 -8.09 -10.11
CA GLY A 16 3.32 -8.01 -10.32
C GLY A 16 3.70 -6.90 -11.29
N ILE A 17 2.99 -6.80 -12.43
CA ILE A 17 3.27 -5.75 -13.40
C ILE A 17 2.93 -4.36 -12.86
N SER A 18 1.81 -4.20 -12.13
CA SER A 18 1.48 -2.91 -11.51
C SER A 18 2.53 -2.48 -10.50
N ALA A 19 3.07 -3.43 -9.71
CA ALA A 19 4.14 -3.15 -8.75
C ALA A 19 5.45 -2.78 -9.45
N ALA A 20 5.80 -3.50 -10.54
CA ALA A 20 7.01 -3.25 -11.31
C ALA A 20 6.98 -1.86 -11.97
N LEU A 21 5.88 -1.50 -12.65
CA LEU A 21 5.72 -0.19 -13.28
C LEU A 21 5.75 0.95 -12.26
N ALA A 22 5.09 0.80 -11.11
CA ALA A 22 5.12 1.80 -10.06
C ALA A 22 6.54 2.03 -9.51
N LEU A 23 7.36 0.98 -9.42
CA LEU A 23 8.76 1.11 -9.00
C LEU A 23 9.60 1.86 -10.06
N GLU A 24 9.39 1.57 -11.34
CA GLU A 24 10.05 2.29 -12.46
C GLU A 24 9.66 3.77 -12.48
N GLU A 25 8.37 4.09 -12.29
CA GLU A 25 7.87 5.46 -12.18
C GLU A 25 8.51 6.22 -11.01
N MET A 26 8.84 5.53 -9.92
CA MET A 26 9.58 6.08 -8.77
C MET A 26 11.09 6.18 -9.03
N GLY A 27 11.56 5.77 -10.21
CA GLY A 27 12.96 5.83 -10.64
C GLY A 27 13.84 4.72 -10.10
N TYR A 28 13.28 3.56 -9.73
CA TYR A 28 14.02 2.35 -9.39
C TYR A 28 14.19 1.45 -10.62
N GLU A 29 15.32 0.75 -10.68
CA GLU A 29 15.55 -0.29 -11.69
C GLU A 29 14.86 -1.60 -11.26
N VAL A 30 14.09 -2.20 -12.18
CA VAL A 30 13.32 -3.41 -11.91
C VAL A 30 13.66 -4.53 -12.88
N LEU A 31 13.97 -5.71 -12.34
CA LEU A 31 14.00 -6.95 -13.08
C LEU A 31 12.60 -7.60 -13.04
N GLY A 32 11.92 -7.67 -14.19
CA GLY A 32 10.68 -8.41 -14.37
C GLY A 32 10.93 -9.84 -14.82
N VAL A 33 10.34 -10.82 -14.13
CA VAL A 33 10.47 -12.25 -14.46
C VAL A 33 9.10 -12.88 -14.65
N ASP A 34 8.91 -13.57 -15.76
CA ASP A 34 7.74 -14.43 -16.01
C ASP A 34 8.12 -15.60 -16.91
N MET A 35 7.34 -16.66 -16.91
CA MET A 35 7.50 -17.77 -17.86
C MET A 35 6.91 -17.46 -19.24
N ASP A 36 5.98 -16.52 -19.31
CA ASP A 36 5.26 -16.14 -20.52
C ASP A 36 6.05 -15.07 -21.30
N ALA A 37 6.74 -15.50 -22.36
CA ALA A 37 7.52 -14.63 -23.21
C ALA A 37 6.67 -13.54 -23.93
N GLY A 38 5.39 -13.83 -24.21
CA GLY A 38 4.48 -12.83 -24.79
C GLY A 38 4.21 -11.68 -23.83
N ARG A 39 3.99 -12.01 -22.55
CA ARG A 39 3.83 -11.00 -21.48
C ARG A 39 5.11 -10.19 -21.27
N LEU A 40 6.27 -10.81 -21.29
CA LEU A 40 7.55 -10.10 -21.17
C LEU A 40 7.78 -9.14 -22.34
N ALA A 41 7.43 -9.55 -23.56
CA ALA A 41 7.55 -8.69 -24.74
C ALA A 41 6.66 -7.44 -24.65
N GLU A 42 5.49 -7.55 -24.04
CA GLU A 42 4.56 -6.41 -23.83
C GLU A 42 5.18 -5.32 -22.94
N TYR A 43 6.04 -5.69 -21.98
CA TYR A 43 6.60 -4.75 -20.99
C TYR A 43 8.10 -4.53 -21.12
N SER A 44 8.75 -5.05 -22.18
CA SER A 44 10.19 -4.94 -22.39
C SER A 44 10.68 -3.48 -22.48
N ASP A 45 9.85 -2.58 -23.00
CA ASP A 45 10.19 -1.17 -23.14
C ASP A 45 9.85 -0.33 -21.88
N SER A 46 9.08 -0.92 -20.96
CA SER A 46 8.59 -0.23 -19.75
C SER A 46 9.34 -0.61 -18.46
N LEU A 47 10.08 -1.71 -18.48
CA LEU A 47 10.88 -2.19 -17.35
C LEU A 47 12.37 -2.14 -17.71
N SER A 48 13.21 -1.86 -16.73
CA SER A 48 14.67 -1.79 -16.91
C SER A 48 15.24 -3.09 -17.45
N GLN A 49 14.70 -4.24 -17.03
CA GLN A 49 15.10 -5.55 -17.54
C GLN A 49 13.94 -6.56 -17.43
N VAL A 50 13.81 -7.44 -18.41
CA VAL A 50 12.88 -8.58 -18.38
C VAL A 50 13.59 -9.87 -18.74
N VAL A 51 13.31 -10.97 -18.04
CA VAL A 51 13.92 -12.28 -18.29
C VAL A 51 12.87 -13.39 -18.17
N ALA A 52 12.89 -14.31 -19.13
CA ALA A 52 11.98 -15.47 -19.16
C ALA A 52 12.59 -16.65 -18.42
N PHE A 53 12.03 -17.03 -17.26
CA PHE A 53 12.33 -18.30 -16.61
C PHE A 53 11.26 -18.72 -15.61
N ASP A 54 11.31 -19.99 -15.20
CA ASP A 54 10.48 -20.51 -14.12
C ASP A 54 11.08 -20.14 -12.77
N MET A 55 10.37 -19.36 -11.94
CA MET A 55 10.84 -18.96 -10.61
C MET A 55 11.12 -20.13 -9.65
N ARG A 56 10.78 -21.38 -10.03
CA ARG A 56 11.14 -22.61 -9.31
C ARG A 56 12.52 -23.14 -9.68
N ASP A 57 13.10 -22.65 -10.78
CA ASP A 57 14.41 -23.09 -11.23
C ASP A 57 15.53 -22.34 -10.47
N ALA A 58 16.18 -23.07 -9.55
CA ALA A 58 17.26 -22.54 -8.74
C ALA A 58 18.44 -22.03 -9.59
N ARG A 59 18.75 -22.71 -10.71
CA ARG A 59 19.86 -22.32 -11.61
C ARG A 59 19.52 -21.03 -12.36
N ALA A 60 18.27 -20.91 -12.84
CA ALA A 60 17.81 -19.70 -13.50
C ALA A 60 17.82 -18.50 -12.54
N MET A 61 17.42 -18.70 -11.27
CA MET A 61 17.51 -17.68 -10.21
C MET A 61 18.95 -17.23 -9.97
N ASP A 62 19.93 -18.17 -9.96
CA ASP A 62 21.34 -17.83 -9.81
C ASP A 62 21.87 -17.06 -11.03
N GLN A 63 21.53 -17.49 -12.24
CA GLN A 63 21.93 -16.81 -13.49
C GLN A 63 21.36 -15.40 -13.61
N ALA A 64 20.15 -15.18 -13.08
CA ALA A 64 19.51 -13.87 -13.03
C ALA A 64 20.02 -12.98 -11.87
N GLY A 65 20.90 -13.50 -11.01
CA GLY A 65 21.49 -12.76 -9.90
C GLY A 65 20.46 -12.37 -8.82
N ILE A 66 19.42 -13.19 -8.60
CA ILE A 66 18.33 -12.86 -7.68
C ILE A 66 18.82 -12.54 -6.25
N GLY A 67 19.92 -13.14 -5.81
CA GLY A 67 20.53 -12.85 -4.51
C GLY A 67 21.14 -11.45 -4.37
N GLU A 68 21.32 -10.71 -5.47
CA GLU A 68 21.91 -9.37 -5.46
C GLU A 68 20.87 -8.25 -5.28
N PHE A 69 19.57 -8.59 -5.38
CA PHE A 69 18.49 -7.65 -5.23
C PHE A 69 18.18 -7.35 -3.76
N ASP A 70 17.91 -6.09 -3.46
CA ASP A 70 17.54 -5.65 -2.10
C ASP A 70 16.13 -6.10 -1.72
N THR A 71 15.23 -6.18 -2.70
CA THR A 71 13.83 -6.61 -2.51
C THR A 71 13.37 -7.48 -3.68
N VAL A 72 12.76 -8.61 -3.37
CA VAL A 72 12.13 -9.50 -4.35
C VAL A 72 10.63 -9.59 -4.06
N ILE A 73 9.80 -9.24 -5.05
CA ILE A 73 8.34 -9.35 -4.99
C ILE A 73 7.91 -10.61 -5.73
N ILE A 74 7.22 -11.51 -5.04
CA ILE A 74 6.75 -12.79 -5.59
C ILE A 74 5.25 -12.74 -5.77
N SER A 75 4.78 -12.84 -7.02
CA SER A 75 3.37 -12.62 -7.41
C SER A 75 2.84 -13.69 -8.34
N SER A 76 3.00 -14.97 -7.99
CA SER A 76 2.40 -16.08 -8.74
C SER A 76 1.04 -16.47 -8.17
N LYS A 77 0.11 -16.92 -9.04
CA LYS A 77 -1.14 -17.58 -8.61
C LYS A 77 -0.92 -19.06 -8.26
N ASN A 78 0.17 -19.66 -8.75
CA ASN A 78 0.53 -21.03 -8.43
C ASN A 78 1.16 -21.04 -7.05
N LEU A 79 0.52 -21.72 -6.08
CA LEU A 79 0.97 -21.82 -4.70
C LEU A 79 2.36 -22.44 -4.57
N GLU A 80 2.60 -23.54 -5.30
CA GLU A 80 3.88 -24.24 -5.28
C GLU A 80 5.02 -23.34 -5.78
N ALA A 81 4.82 -22.69 -6.94
CA ALA A 81 5.82 -21.79 -7.51
C ALA A 81 6.12 -20.60 -6.59
N ASN A 82 5.09 -20.07 -5.96
CA ASN A 82 5.22 -18.95 -5.03
C ASN A 82 6.05 -19.35 -3.80
N LEU A 83 5.71 -20.45 -3.14
CA LEU A 83 6.43 -20.93 -1.95
C LEU A 83 7.85 -21.39 -2.27
N MET A 84 8.07 -22.03 -3.43
CA MET A 84 9.41 -22.42 -3.88
C MET A 84 10.29 -21.19 -4.11
N ALA A 85 9.75 -20.16 -4.78
CA ALA A 85 10.47 -18.91 -4.99
C ALA A 85 10.85 -18.22 -3.67
N VAL A 86 9.97 -18.24 -2.64
CA VAL A 86 10.29 -17.72 -1.30
C VAL A 86 11.50 -18.44 -0.71
N MET A 87 11.48 -19.77 -0.74
CA MET A 87 12.57 -20.60 -0.21
C MET A 87 13.88 -20.29 -0.95
N LEU A 88 13.85 -20.25 -2.28
CA LEU A 88 15.03 -19.97 -3.11
C LEU A 88 15.58 -18.55 -2.86
N CYS A 89 14.73 -17.56 -2.69
CA CYS A 89 15.15 -16.19 -2.31
C CYS A 89 15.79 -16.18 -0.91
N LYS A 90 15.21 -16.91 0.04
CA LYS A 90 15.74 -17.02 1.41
C LYS A 90 17.12 -17.66 1.44
N GLU A 91 17.33 -18.75 0.68
CA GLU A 91 18.62 -19.41 0.54
C GLU A 91 19.70 -18.49 -0.05
N ARG A 92 19.31 -17.51 -0.88
CA ARG A 92 20.17 -16.49 -1.49
C ARG A 92 20.35 -15.24 -0.63
N ASN A 93 19.82 -15.26 0.60
CA ASN A 93 19.91 -14.17 1.55
C ASN A 93 19.32 -12.84 1.04
N VAL A 94 18.28 -12.91 0.20
CA VAL A 94 17.54 -11.69 -0.21
C VAL A 94 17.04 -10.98 1.03
N PRO A 95 17.37 -9.68 1.23
CA PRO A 95 17.05 -8.95 2.46
C PRO A 95 15.54 -8.79 2.69
N GLU A 96 14.80 -8.47 1.63
CA GLU A 96 13.35 -8.25 1.71
C GLU A 96 12.61 -9.12 0.69
N ILE A 97 11.81 -10.05 1.17
CA ILE A 97 11.01 -10.99 0.37
C ILE A 97 9.53 -10.66 0.59
N VAL A 98 8.90 -10.05 -0.41
CA VAL A 98 7.50 -9.65 -0.38
C VAL A 98 6.67 -10.66 -1.16
N VAL A 99 5.63 -11.20 -0.55
CA VAL A 99 4.80 -12.26 -1.15
C VAL A 99 3.37 -11.83 -1.28
N LYS A 100 2.81 -11.94 -2.47
CA LYS A 100 1.37 -11.86 -2.67
C LYS A 100 0.74 -13.20 -2.27
N ALA A 101 0.02 -13.24 -1.15
CA ALA A 101 -0.69 -14.42 -0.69
C ALA A 101 -2.15 -14.45 -1.19
N ILE A 102 -2.66 -15.66 -1.38
CA ILE A 102 -4.05 -15.92 -1.78
C ILE A 102 -4.97 -15.94 -0.55
N ASP A 103 -4.49 -16.56 0.53
CA ASP A 103 -5.21 -16.73 1.80
C ASP A 103 -4.25 -16.74 3.00
N GLU A 104 -4.80 -16.84 4.21
CA GLU A 104 -4.01 -16.85 5.45
C GLU A 104 -3.11 -18.08 5.60
N ARG A 105 -3.52 -19.24 5.05
CA ARG A 105 -2.68 -20.46 5.08
C ARG A 105 -1.46 -20.29 4.20
N HIS A 106 -1.64 -19.73 3.01
CA HIS A 106 -0.54 -19.37 2.13
C HIS A 106 0.40 -18.37 2.81
N ALA A 107 -0.15 -17.32 3.41
CA ALA A 107 0.63 -16.32 4.14
C ALA A 107 1.47 -16.92 5.26
N GLU A 108 0.89 -17.82 6.05
CA GLU A 108 1.58 -18.50 7.13
C GLU A 108 2.73 -19.38 6.60
N MET A 109 2.50 -20.17 5.53
CA MET A 109 3.55 -20.95 4.89
C MET A 109 4.68 -20.07 4.35
N ALA A 110 4.33 -18.97 3.65
CA ALA A 110 5.32 -18.05 3.11
C ALA A 110 6.19 -17.42 4.21
N ARG A 111 5.60 -17.00 5.34
CA ARG A 111 6.36 -16.46 6.49
C ARG A 111 7.31 -17.50 7.07
N ARG A 112 6.86 -18.73 7.24
CA ARG A 112 7.72 -19.84 7.75
C ARG A 112 8.87 -20.16 6.81
N LEU A 113 8.69 -20.02 5.50
CA LEU A 113 9.73 -20.22 4.50
C LEU A 113 10.69 -19.03 4.35
N GLY A 114 10.36 -17.86 4.95
CA GLY A 114 11.29 -16.73 4.98
C GLY A 114 10.77 -15.46 4.34
N ALA A 115 9.49 -15.38 3.96
CA ALA A 115 8.90 -14.10 3.52
C ALA A 115 8.97 -13.07 4.65
N THR A 116 9.49 -11.89 4.35
CA THR A 116 9.61 -10.78 5.31
C THR A 116 8.32 -9.96 5.35
N LYS A 117 7.57 -9.94 4.25
CA LYS A 117 6.29 -9.24 4.12
C LYS A 117 5.30 -10.06 3.29
N VAL A 118 4.05 -10.03 3.70
CA VAL A 118 2.95 -10.67 2.95
C VAL A 118 1.86 -9.64 2.69
N VAL A 119 1.35 -9.62 1.46
CA VAL A 119 0.28 -8.72 1.02
C VAL A 119 -0.91 -9.52 0.47
N PHE A 120 -2.12 -9.00 0.66
CA PHE A 120 -3.37 -9.58 0.19
C PHE A 120 -4.06 -8.57 -0.74
N SER A 121 -3.56 -8.43 -1.97
CA SER A 121 -3.95 -7.36 -2.88
C SER A 121 -5.46 -7.27 -3.12
N GLU A 122 -6.13 -8.39 -3.32
CA GLU A 122 -7.57 -8.43 -3.57
C GLU A 122 -8.39 -8.12 -2.30
N ARG A 123 -8.01 -8.71 -1.16
CA ARG A 123 -8.69 -8.48 0.12
C ARG A 123 -8.55 -7.04 0.61
N ASP A 124 -7.33 -6.52 0.55
CA ASP A 124 -7.02 -5.20 1.06
C ASP A 124 -7.69 -4.12 0.18
N MET A 125 -7.70 -4.32 -1.15
CA MET A 125 -8.41 -3.45 -2.08
C MET A 125 -9.93 -3.55 -1.88
N ALA A 126 -10.50 -4.76 -1.76
CA ALA A 126 -11.93 -4.94 -1.52
C ALA A 126 -12.37 -4.27 -0.22
N ARG A 127 -11.59 -4.42 0.88
CA ARG A 127 -11.87 -3.75 2.14
C ARG A 127 -11.86 -2.24 1.99
N ARG A 128 -10.87 -1.67 1.29
CA ARG A 128 -10.80 -0.23 1.01
C ARG A 128 -12.01 0.23 0.20
N THR A 129 -12.35 -0.48 -0.89
CA THR A 129 -13.51 -0.15 -1.73
C THR A 129 -14.81 -0.18 -0.92
N VAL A 130 -15.03 -1.22 -0.09
CA VAL A 130 -16.24 -1.31 0.74
C VAL A 130 -16.30 -0.16 1.74
N MET A 131 -15.18 0.19 2.37
CA MET A 131 -15.15 1.36 3.27
C MET A 131 -15.57 2.65 2.57
N HIS A 132 -15.08 2.90 1.35
CA HIS A 132 -15.54 4.05 0.54
C HIS A 132 -17.02 4.00 0.17
N LEU A 133 -17.58 2.80 -0.06
CA LEU A 133 -19.00 2.65 -0.43
C LEU A 133 -19.95 2.79 0.76
N VAL A 134 -19.51 2.47 1.97
CA VAL A 134 -20.36 2.45 3.18
C VAL A 134 -20.29 3.76 3.95
N SER A 135 -19.21 4.52 3.78
CA SER A 135 -19.01 5.80 4.45
C SER A 135 -19.39 6.92 3.49
N ASP A 136 -20.64 7.39 3.55
CA ASP A 136 -21.12 8.54 2.75
C ASP A 136 -20.30 9.81 3.01
N ASN A 137 -19.56 9.88 4.12
CA ASN A 137 -18.83 11.06 4.58
C ASN A 137 -17.31 10.84 4.74
N ALA A 138 -16.76 9.63 4.51
CA ALA A 138 -15.34 9.38 4.65
C ALA A 138 -14.72 9.08 3.27
N VAL A 139 -14.04 10.07 2.70
CA VAL A 139 -13.47 9.97 1.35
C VAL A 139 -12.18 9.15 1.32
N ASP A 140 -11.36 9.16 2.38
CA ASP A 140 -10.10 8.42 2.44
C ASP A 140 -9.72 8.00 3.86
N TYR A 141 -9.34 6.71 4.02
CA TYR A 141 -8.68 6.20 5.22
C TYR A 141 -7.20 5.96 4.92
N ILE A 142 -6.33 6.63 5.65
CA ILE A 142 -4.88 6.37 5.60
C ILE A 142 -4.46 5.72 6.90
N ASP A 143 -4.05 4.45 6.84
CA ASP A 143 -3.41 3.75 7.96
C ASP A 143 -1.96 4.22 8.08
N LEU A 144 -1.58 4.84 9.19
CA LEU A 144 -0.21 5.28 9.43
C LEU A 144 0.62 4.19 10.11
N ALA A 145 0.34 3.89 11.37
CA ALA A 145 1.02 2.84 12.12
C ALA A 145 0.16 2.40 13.31
N GLY A 146 0.05 1.08 13.51
CA GLY A 146 -0.72 0.51 14.61
C GLY A 146 -2.20 0.88 14.54
N SER A 147 -2.71 1.58 15.53
CA SER A 147 -4.12 2.02 15.61
C SER A 147 -4.36 3.46 15.13
N ILE A 148 -3.34 4.15 14.60
CA ILE A 148 -3.45 5.56 14.20
C ILE A 148 -3.86 5.64 12.74
N LYS A 149 -4.91 6.42 12.48
CA LYS A 149 -5.48 6.64 11.15
C LYS A 149 -5.71 8.11 10.87
N ILE A 150 -5.75 8.44 9.59
CA ILE A 150 -6.27 9.72 9.10
C ILE A 150 -7.57 9.42 8.35
N ILE A 151 -8.60 10.22 8.61
CA ILE A 151 -9.84 10.20 7.82
C ILE A 151 -10.10 11.58 7.24
N ASN A 152 -10.76 11.59 6.08
CA ASN A 152 -11.35 12.80 5.50
C ASN A 152 -12.86 12.71 5.61
N VAL A 153 -13.52 13.75 6.14
CA VAL A 153 -14.98 13.81 6.30
C VAL A 153 -15.48 15.22 5.97
N ASP A 154 -16.68 15.28 5.41
CA ASP A 154 -17.39 16.56 5.26
C ASP A 154 -17.64 17.19 6.62
N VAL A 155 -17.53 18.53 6.71
CA VAL A 155 -17.84 19.25 7.95
C VAL A 155 -19.32 19.10 8.29
N PRO A 156 -19.62 18.43 9.43
CA PRO A 156 -21.00 18.23 9.84
C PRO A 156 -21.69 19.54 10.22
N GLN A 157 -23.01 19.60 10.03
CA GLN A 157 -23.79 20.80 10.23
C GLN A 157 -23.59 21.46 11.61
N TYR A 158 -23.40 20.66 12.67
CA TYR A 158 -23.21 21.17 14.04
C TYR A 158 -21.86 21.88 14.27
N LEU A 159 -20.89 21.70 13.36
CA LEU A 159 -19.59 22.39 13.38
C LEU A 159 -19.56 23.63 12.49
N GLN A 160 -20.48 23.76 11.53
CA GLN A 160 -20.50 24.92 10.62
C GLN A 160 -20.63 26.25 11.39
N GLY A 161 -19.81 27.21 11.00
CA GLY A 161 -19.71 28.52 11.66
C GLY A 161 -18.87 28.57 12.92
N LYS A 162 -18.54 27.42 13.52
CA LYS A 162 -17.59 27.33 14.65
C LYS A 162 -16.16 27.36 14.13
N ASN A 163 -15.24 27.87 14.94
CA ASN A 163 -13.81 27.72 14.68
C ASN A 163 -13.26 26.45 15.35
N LEU A 164 -11.98 26.10 15.09
CA LEU A 164 -11.36 24.90 15.63
C LEU A 164 -11.31 24.89 17.17
N ILE A 165 -11.18 26.09 17.78
CA ILE A 165 -11.16 26.22 19.25
C ILE A 165 -12.57 25.94 19.82
N GLU A 166 -13.61 26.53 19.21
CA GLU A 166 -15.00 26.33 19.63
C GLU A 166 -15.50 24.90 19.38
N ALA A 167 -14.98 24.24 18.31
CA ALA A 167 -15.29 22.86 18.01
C ALA A 167 -14.74 21.87 19.04
N ASP A 168 -13.57 22.19 19.60
CA ASP A 168 -12.88 21.45 20.67
C ASP A 168 -12.82 19.93 20.43
N LEU A 169 -12.56 19.53 19.17
CA LEU A 169 -12.59 18.12 18.73
C LEU A 169 -11.54 17.27 19.45
N ARG A 170 -10.42 17.88 19.80
CA ARG A 170 -9.35 17.19 20.52
C ARG A 170 -9.78 16.74 21.91
N ARG A 171 -10.49 17.60 22.65
CA ARG A 171 -10.95 17.28 24.00
C ARG A 171 -12.19 16.37 23.98
N ARG A 172 -13.07 16.57 22.99
CA ARG A 172 -14.35 15.85 22.90
C ARG A 172 -14.17 14.41 22.40
N PHE A 173 -13.33 14.22 21.38
CA PHE A 173 -13.21 12.95 20.65
C PHE A 173 -11.78 12.42 20.59
N ASN A 174 -10.79 13.13 21.18
CA ASN A 174 -9.37 12.77 21.07
C ASN A 174 -8.87 12.66 19.63
N VAL A 175 -9.37 13.52 18.73
CA VAL A 175 -8.95 13.65 17.33
C VAL A 175 -8.40 15.05 17.07
N SER A 176 -7.46 15.17 16.12
CA SER A 176 -6.89 16.46 15.73
C SER A 176 -7.19 16.74 14.25
N VAL A 177 -7.61 17.98 13.94
CA VAL A 177 -7.73 18.47 12.55
C VAL A 177 -6.32 18.79 12.06
N ILE A 178 -5.89 18.12 10.98
CA ILE A 178 -4.57 18.33 10.38
C ILE A 178 -4.62 19.13 9.09
N ALA A 179 -5.75 19.14 8.40
CA ALA A 179 -5.98 19.95 7.22
C ALA A 179 -7.47 20.23 7.04
N ILE A 180 -7.78 21.29 6.30
CA ILE A 180 -9.15 21.62 5.84
C ILE A 180 -9.06 21.86 4.34
N ARG A 181 -10.00 21.29 3.57
CA ARG A 181 -10.16 21.56 2.14
C ARG A 181 -11.43 22.38 1.93
N HIS A 182 -11.29 23.53 1.30
CA HIS A 182 -12.37 24.43 0.91
C HIS A 182 -12.27 24.71 -0.59
N GLU A 183 -13.34 24.52 -1.35
CA GLU A 183 -13.38 24.76 -2.81
C GLU A 183 -12.19 24.19 -3.60
N GLY A 184 -11.68 23.04 -3.17
CA GLY A 184 -10.56 22.35 -3.83
C GLY A 184 -9.17 22.77 -3.34
N GLU A 185 -9.03 23.83 -2.57
CA GLU A 185 -7.79 24.25 -1.92
C GLU A 185 -7.64 23.61 -0.55
N THR A 186 -6.47 23.02 -0.27
CA THR A 186 -6.19 22.34 1.00
C THR A 186 -5.23 23.16 1.85
N GLN A 187 -5.69 23.59 3.00
CA GLN A 187 -4.88 24.25 4.03
C GLN A 187 -4.42 23.22 5.07
N VAL A 188 -3.12 22.95 5.12
CA VAL A 188 -2.49 22.09 6.15
C VAL A 188 -2.20 22.94 7.39
N ASN A 189 -2.37 22.37 8.59
CA ASN A 189 -2.27 23.09 9.86
C ASN A 189 -3.14 24.36 9.88
N PRO A 190 -4.47 24.21 9.78
CA PRO A 190 -5.36 25.36 9.65
C PRO A 190 -5.27 26.30 10.84
N ASP A 191 -5.53 27.60 10.61
CA ASP A 191 -5.60 28.60 11.66
C ASP A 191 -6.66 28.20 12.71
N PRO A 192 -6.34 28.20 14.00
CA PRO A 192 -7.30 27.91 15.06
C PRO A 192 -8.59 28.73 15.01
N ASN A 193 -8.55 29.92 14.41
CA ASN A 193 -9.70 30.81 14.23
C ASN A 193 -10.45 30.56 12.91
N TYR A 194 -9.98 29.66 12.05
CA TYR A 194 -10.70 29.29 10.82
C TYR A 194 -12.10 28.80 11.19
N ARG A 195 -13.14 29.41 10.54
CA ARG A 195 -14.53 29.01 10.75
C ARG A 195 -14.97 28.03 9.69
N PHE A 196 -15.40 26.87 10.11
CA PHE A 196 -15.89 25.84 9.20
C PHE A 196 -17.06 26.36 8.34
N ALA A 197 -16.90 26.27 7.03
CA ALA A 197 -17.95 26.62 6.06
C ALA A 197 -18.71 25.35 5.61
N PRO A 198 -19.95 25.50 5.11
CA PRO A 198 -20.63 24.40 4.42
C PRO A 198 -19.82 23.93 3.21
N GLY A 199 -19.63 22.62 3.05
CA GLY A 199 -18.84 22.05 1.97
C GLY A 199 -17.34 21.98 2.23
N ASP A 200 -16.89 22.34 3.44
CA ASP A 200 -15.53 22.05 3.85
C ASP A 200 -15.36 20.56 4.11
N ASP A 201 -14.19 20.01 3.70
CA ASP A 201 -13.72 18.70 4.13
C ASP A 201 -12.66 18.87 5.22
N ILE A 202 -12.75 18.13 6.31
CA ILE A 202 -11.75 18.11 7.37
C ILE A 202 -10.97 16.79 7.39
N PHE A 203 -9.67 16.91 7.48
CA PHE A 203 -8.76 15.77 7.66
C PHE A 203 -8.46 15.62 9.15
N LEU A 204 -8.87 14.49 9.71
CA LEU A 204 -8.74 14.17 11.13
C LEU A 204 -7.73 13.05 11.34
N ILE A 205 -6.83 13.22 12.30
CA ILE A 205 -5.95 12.16 12.78
C ILE A 205 -6.34 11.74 14.19
N GLY A 206 -6.36 10.42 14.43
CA GLY A 206 -6.67 9.86 15.73
C GLY A 206 -6.48 8.34 15.76
N THR A 207 -6.79 7.73 16.91
CA THR A 207 -6.89 6.27 16.98
C THR A 207 -8.19 5.80 16.31
N GLU A 208 -8.21 4.56 15.83
CA GLU A 208 -9.40 3.98 15.19
C GLU A 208 -10.66 4.13 16.07
N GLY A 209 -10.54 3.91 17.39
CA GLY A 209 -11.65 4.07 18.32
C GLY A 209 -12.12 5.52 18.46
N ALA A 210 -11.20 6.48 18.52
CA ALA A 210 -11.49 7.91 18.59
C ALA A 210 -12.19 8.44 17.33
N LEU A 211 -11.71 8.02 16.16
CA LEU A 211 -12.32 8.38 14.88
C LEU A 211 -13.71 7.77 14.72
N ALA A 212 -13.89 6.50 15.09
CA ALA A 212 -15.20 5.85 15.08
C ALA A 212 -16.21 6.49 16.06
N GLU A 213 -15.75 7.06 17.19
CA GLU A 213 -16.59 7.84 18.09
C GLU A 213 -17.02 9.17 17.46
N PHE A 214 -16.09 9.86 16.79
CA PHE A 214 -16.41 11.08 16.03
C PHE A 214 -17.40 10.77 14.90
N GLU A 215 -17.16 9.74 14.08
CA GLU A 215 -18.05 9.36 12.98
C GLU A 215 -19.49 9.07 13.45
N ARG A 216 -19.66 8.44 14.62
CA ARG A 216 -21.01 8.24 15.20
C ARG A 216 -21.71 9.54 15.63
N SER A 217 -21.00 10.65 15.67
CA SER A 217 -21.55 11.96 16.00
C SER A 217 -21.98 12.77 14.76
N LEU A 218 -21.65 12.26 13.54
CA LEU A 218 -22.05 12.85 12.28
C LEU A 218 -23.53 12.61 12.00
#